data_385614b46dec029e7b284065b541b87d
#
_entry.id   385614b46dec029e7b284065b541b87d
#
_cell.length_a   1.000
_cell.length_b   1.000
_cell.length_c   1.000
_cell.angle_alpha   90.00
_cell.angle_beta   90.00
_cell.angle_gamma   90.00
#
_symmetry.space_group_name_H-M   'P 1'
#
loop_
_entity.id
_entity.type
_entity.pdbx_description
1 polymer ?
#
loop_
_entity_poly.entity_id
_entity_poly.type
_entity_poly.pdbx_seq_one_letter_code
_entity_poly.pdbx_strand_id
1 'polypeptide(L)'
;MFKWIAGSIAALLSIRYLSRLQRASTNITSHIRVRIHKVTLTGIELKAIVQLQNPNPVSLRLQHPFVKILHNDKLLGSSEVENSTIEIPENSQKEFELHIQSAGWLTLIQILGTEVVSQIRSGAPISIKIQTQIITSVNGLPYEQTETMTLQL
;
A
#
# COMPACT_ATOMS: atom_id res chain seq x y z
N MET A 1 -0.32 9.01 51.85
CA MET A 1 -0.33 7.68 51.20
C MET A 1 -1.15 7.60 49.91
N PHE A 2 -2.02 8.50 49.57
CA PHE A 2 -2.90 8.41 48.37
C PHE A 2 -2.25 8.86 47.05
N LYS A 3 -1.13 9.52 47.05
CA LYS A 3 -0.48 10.05 45.80
C LYS A 3 0.20 8.97 44.93
N TRP A 4 0.55 7.83 45.50
CA TRP A 4 1.24 6.75 44.75
C TRP A 4 0.30 5.81 43.98
N ILE A 5 -0.95 5.69 44.41
CA ILE A 5 -1.93 4.82 43.78
C ILE A 5 -2.42 5.40 42.45
N ALA A 6 -2.58 6.71 42.36
CA ALA A 6 -3.00 7.39 41.14
C ALA A 6 -1.97 7.27 40.01
N GLY A 7 -0.66 7.33 40.33
CA GLY A 7 0.43 7.16 39.37
C GLY A 7 0.48 5.74 38.76
N SER A 8 0.25 4.73 39.58
CA SER A 8 0.29 3.32 39.16
C SER A 8 -0.87 2.95 38.25
N ILE A 9 -2.06 3.50 38.48
CA ILE A 9 -3.24 3.27 37.61
C ILE A 9 -3.06 3.97 36.27
N ALA A 10 -2.55 5.19 36.23
CA ALA A 10 -2.27 5.92 34.98
C ALA A 10 -1.20 5.21 34.13
N ALA A 11 -0.15 4.69 34.77
CA ALA A 11 0.88 3.91 34.08
C ALA A 11 0.33 2.59 33.50
N LEU A 12 -0.49 1.86 34.25
CA LEU A 12 -1.11 0.63 33.77
C LEU A 12 -2.10 0.86 32.62
N LEU A 13 -2.85 1.94 32.66
CA LEU A 13 -3.75 2.33 31.56
C LEU A 13 -2.96 2.73 30.30
N SER A 14 -1.86 3.45 30.47
CA SER A 14 -0.98 3.83 29.36
C SER A 14 -0.32 2.63 28.70
N ILE A 15 0.16 1.67 29.49
CA ILE A 15 0.75 0.42 28.98
C ILE A 15 -0.30 -0.41 28.23
N ARG A 16 -1.51 -0.55 28.75
CA ARG A 16 -2.61 -1.23 28.06
C ARG A 16 -3.03 -0.54 26.78
N TYR A 17 -3.05 0.79 26.77
CA TYR A 17 -3.36 1.57 25.58
C TYR A 17 -2.27 1.41 24.50
N LEU A 18 -0.99 1.53 24.87
CA LEU A 18 0.14 1.33 23.96
C LEU A 18 0.19 -0.10 23.40
N SER A 19 -0.06 -1.11 24.23
CA SER A 19 -0.10 -2.50 23.77
C SER A 19 -1.28 -2.78 22.83
N ARG A 20 -2.41 -2.09 22.98
CA ARG A 20 -3.54 -2.15 22.04
C ARG A 20 -3.21 -1.47 20.72
N LEU A 21 -2.57 -0.31 20.75
CA LEU A 21 -2.12 0.38 19.54
C LEU A 21 -1.09 -0.43 18.76
N GLN A 22 -0.15 -1.06 19.46
CA GLN A 22 0.87 -1.90 18.84
C GLN A 22 0.26 -3.17 18.23
N ARG A 23 -0.70 -3.82 18.88
CA ARG A 23 -1.46 -4.94 18.30
C ARG A 23 -2.35 -4.49 17.15
N ALA A 24 -2.96 -3.31 17.25
CA ALA A 24 -3.80 -2.75 16.20
C ALA A 24 -3.00 -2.47 14.93
N SER A 25 -1.76 -2.00 15.04
CA SER A 25 -0.89 -1.78 13.87
C SER A 25 -0.49 -3.08 13.16
N THR A 26 -0.44 -4.21 13.87
CA THR A 26 -0.10 -5.53 13.31
C THR A 26 -1.29 -6.27 12.72
N ASN A 27 -2.53 -5.89 13.07
CA ASN A 27 -3.75 -6.56 12.62
C ASN A 27 -4.45 -5.87 11.46
N ILE A 28 -3.86 -4.80 10.91
CA ILE A 28 -4.42 -4.17 9.72
C ILE A 28 -4.28 -5.11 8.53
N THR A 29 -5.32 -5.18 7.72
CA THR A 29 -5.30 -6.00 6.49
C THR A 29 -5.35 -5.07 5.29
N SER A 30 -4.52 -5.33 4.30
CA SER A 30 -4.54 -4.59 3.04
C SER A 30 -4.78 -5.52 1.86
N HIS A 31 -5.57 -5.05 0.90
CA HIS A 31 -5.73 -5.68 -0.41
C HIS A 31 -5.48 -4.65 -1.48
N ILE A 32 -4.77 -5.06 -2.52
CA ILE A 32 -4.48 -4.19 -3.66
C ILE A 32 -4.95 -4.84 -4.96
N ARG A 33 -5.57 -4.04 -5.82
CA ARG A 33 -5.90 -4.41 -7.20
C ARG A 33 -5.23 -3.41 -8.14
N VAL A 34 -4.50 -3.90 -9.11
CA VAL A 34 -3.81 -3.06 -10.09
C VAL A 34 -4.33 -3.40 -11.49
N ARG A 35 -4.57 -2.36 -12.29
CA ARG A 35 -4.92 -2.48 -13.70
C ARG A 35 -4.20 -1.45 -14.54
N ILE A 36 -3.99 -1.75 -15.80
CA ILE A 36 -3.54 -0.76 -16.77
C ILE A 36 -4.70 0.21 -17.02
N HIS A 37 -4.44 1.50 -16.79
CA HIS A 37 -5.40 2.55 -17.03
C HIS A 37 -5.23 3.16 -18.41
N LYS A 38 -4.00 3.45 -18.79
CA LYS A 38 -3.69 4.12 -20.06
C LYS A 38 -2.28 3.76 -20.54
N VAL A 39 -2.16 3.58 -21.85
CA VAL A 39 -0.87 3.50 -22.53
C VAL A 39 -0.54 4.89 -23.07
N THR A 40 0.61 5.42 -22.71
CA THR A 40 1.04 6.78 -23.05
C THR A 40 2.26 6.76 -23.97
N LEU A 41 2.68 7.92 -24.46
CA LEU A 41 3.89 8.04 -25.28
C LEU A 41 5.17 7.75 -24.48
N THR A 42 5.14 7.96 -23.17
CA THR A 42 6.30 7.82 -22.28
C THR A 42 6.34 6.53 -21.50
N GLY A 43 5.23 5.79 -21.41
CA GLY A 43 5.12 4.57 -20.62
C GLY A 43 3.68 4.13 -20.42
N ILE A 44 3.42 3.54 -19.27
CA ILE A 44 2.10 3.02 -18.87
C ILE A 44 1.64 3.76 -17.62
N GLU A 45 0.39 4.16 -17.62
CA GLU A 45 -0.30 4.63 -16.41
C GLU A 45 -1.12 3.48 -15.84
N LEU A 46 -0.85 3.14 -14.60
CA LEU A 46 -1.54 2.09 -13.85
C LEU A 46 -2.45 2.74 -12.81
N LYS A 47 -3.55 2.10 -12.52
CA LYS A 47 -4.45 2.45 -11.43
C LYS A 47 -4.40 1.36 -10.40
N ALA A 48 -4.04 1.71 -9.17
CA ALA A 48 -4.06 0.82 -8.02
C ALA A 48 -5.21 1.21 -7.10
N ILE A 49 -6.00 0.24 -6.70
CA ILE A 49 -7.04 0.40 -5.68
C ILE A 49 -6.55 -0.34 -4.45
N VAL A 50 -6.25 0.42 -3.39
CA VAL A 50 -5.78 -0.09 -2.10
C VAL A 50 -6.94 -0.05 -1.12
N GLN A 51 -7.33 -1.21 -0.61
CA GLN A 51 -8.32 -1.35 0.45
C GLN A 51 -7.60 -1.65 1.76
N LEU A 52 -7.79 -0.81 2.75
CA LEU A 52 -7.26 -0.98 4.10
C LEU A 52 -8.41 -1.28 5.05
N GLN A 53 -8.30 -2.37 5.78
CA GLN A 53 -9.29 -2.80 6.76
C GLN A 53 -8.71 -2.70 8.16
N ASN A 54 -9.42 -2.02 9.05
CA ASN A 54 -9.11 -1.92 10.46
C ASN A 54 -10.09 -2.80 11.27
N PRO A 55 -9.71 -4.02 11.62
CA PRO A 55 -10.56 -4.89 12.44
C PRO A 55 -10.48 -4.60 13.94
N ASN A 56 -9.76 -3.54 14.33
CA ASN A 56 -9.51 -3.23 15.73
C ASN A 56 -10.60 -2.32 16.30
N PRO A 57 -10.87 -2.40 17.63
CA PRO A 57 -11.83 -1.56 18.32
C PRO A 57 -11.28 -0.17 18.66
N VAL A 58 -10.35 0.34 17.86
CA VAL A 58 -9.74 1.67 18.00
C VAL A 58 -9.49 2.24 16.61
N SER A 59 -9.65 3.55 16.45
CA SER A 59 -9.29 4.25 15.20
C SER A 59 -7.79 4.18 14.98
N LEU A 60 -7.39 4.03 13.72
CA LEU A 60 -5.99 4.03 13.30
C LEU A 60 -5.69 5.28 12.49
N ARG A 61 -4.56 5.89 12.75
CA ARG A 61 -4.03 6.99 11.96
C ARG A 61 -2.91 6.48 11.07
N LEU A 62 -3.08 6.62 9.77
CA LEU A 62 -2.13 6.17 8.77
C LEU A 62 -1.57 7.35 8.00
N GLN A 63 -0.31 7.26 7.60
CA GLN A 63 0.22 8.09 6.53
C GLN A 63 -0.35 7.58 5.20
N HIS A 64 -0.59 8.48 4.24
CA HIS A 64 -1.09 8.09 2.92
C HIS A 64 -0.23 6.97 2.32
N PRO A 65 -0.80 5.85 1.89
CA PRO A 65 -0.03 4.71 1.43
C PRO A 65 0.74 5.03 0.14
N PHE A 66 1.98 4.55 0.09
CA PHE A 66 2.84 4.58 -1.08
C PHE A 66 2.93 3.16 -1.65
N VAL A 67 2.74 3.03 -2.96
CA VAL A 67 2.72 1.73 -3.63
C VAL A 67 3.84 1.64 -4.65
N LYS A 68 4.58 0.52 -4.62
CA LYS A 68 5.53 0.12 -5.65
C LYS A 68 5.01 -1.11 -6.37
N ILE A 69 5.26 -1.18 -7.66
CA ILE A 69 4.98 -2.34 -8.50
C ILE A 69 6.30 -2.85 -9.06
N LEU A 70 6.57 -4.14 -8.82
CA LEU A 70 7.81 -4.79 -9.23
C LEU A 70 7.52 -6.01 -10.10
N HIS A 71 8.45 -6.34 -10.96
CA HIS A 71 8.52 -7.60 -11.70
C HIS A 71 9.92 -8.17 -11.58
N ASN A 72 10.05 -9.39 -11.03
CA ASN A 72 11.33 -10.02 -10.73
C ASN A 72 12.28 -9.07 -9.96
N ASP A 73 11.77 -8.46 -8.88
CA ASP A 73 12.47 -7.50 -8.01
C ASP A 73 12.91 -6.18 -8.69
N LYS A 74 12.49 -5.94 -9.92
CA LYS A 74 12.76 -4.70 -10.66
C LYS A 74 11.54 -3.79 -10.65
N LEU A 75 11.76 -2.52 -10.35
CA LEU A 75 10.69 -1.53 -10.24
C LEU A 75 10.07 -1.23 -11.61
N LEU A 76 8.79 -1.54 -11.77
CA LEU A 76 7.99 -1.16 -12.93
C LEU A 76 7.40 0.23 -12.81
N GLY A 77 7.03 0.63 -11.62
CA GLY A 77 6.45 1.94 -11.35
C GLY A 77 6.10 2.12 -9.87
N SER A 78 5.79 3.36 -9.50
CA SER A 78 5.39 3.70 -8.14
C SER A 78 4.34 4.82 -8.15
N SER A 79 3.55 4.89 -7.07
CA SER A 79 2.68 6.04 -6.83
C SER A 79 3.50 7.26 -6.42
N GLU A 80 2.87 8.41 -6.43
CA GLU A 80 3.45 9.62 -5.83
C GLU A 80 3.45 9.50 -4.30
N VAL A 81 4.43 10.16 -3.67
CA VAL A 81 4.49 10.27 -2.22
C VAL A 81 3.59 11.41 -1.78
N GLU A 82 2.56 11.11 -1.02
CA GLU A 82 1.65 12.10 -0.46
C GLU A 82 1.84 12.21 1.06
N ASN A 83 2.19 13.40 1.54
CA ASN A 83 2.40 13.67 2.95
C ASN A 83 1.09 14.06 3.65
N SER A 84 0.09 13.21 3.54
CA SER A 84 -1.19 13.37 4.24
C SER A 84 -1.42 12.24 5.23
N THR A 85 -2.19 12.53 6.26
CA THR A 85 -2.58 11.56 7.28
C THR A 85 -4.05 11.21 7.09
N ILE A 86 -4.36 9.92 7.18
CA ILE A 86 -5.69 9.37 7.01
C ILE A 86 -6.09 8.69 8.31
N GLU A 87 -7.36 8.82 8.69
CA GLU A 87 -7.93 8.09 9.80
C GLU A 87 -8.85 6.98 9.30
N ILE A 88 -8.66 5.77 9.79
CA ILE A 88 -9.57 4.65 9.58
C ILE A 88 -10.25 4.37 10.91
N PRO A 89 -11.57 4.61 11.01
CA PRO A 89 -12.33 4.35 12.23
C PRO A 89 -12.22 2.89 12.69
N GLU A 90 -12.58 2.65 13.93
CA GLU A 90 -12.68 1.30 14.47
C GLU A 90 -13.62 0.40 13.65
N ASN A 91 -13.25 -0.86 13.48
CA ASN A 91 -14.04 -1.88 12.78
C ASN A 91 -14.53 -1.43 11.39
N SER A 92 -13.73 -0.63 10.68
CA SER A 92 -14.07 -0.09 9.38
C SER A 92 -13.00 -0.36 8.33
N GLN A 93 -13.34 -0.07 7.09
CA GLN A 93 -12.43 -0.17 5.95
C GLN A 93 -12.44 1.15 5.17
N LYS A 94 -11.33 1.42 4.49
CA LYS A 94 -11.18 2.56 3.60
C LYS A 94 -10.50 2.14 2.31
N GLU A 95 -10.97 2.69 1.19
CA GLU A 95 -10.44 2.42 -0.14
C GLU A 95 -9.81 3.69 -0.69
N PHE A 96 -8.64 3.53 -1.33
CA PHE A 96 -7.87 4.60 -1.97
C PHE A 96 -7.59 4.22 -3.40
N GLU A 97 -7.77 5.18 -4.30
CA GLU A 97 -7.36 5.07 -5.69
C GLU A 97 -6.03 5.82 -5.88
N LEU A 98 -5.02 5.13 -6.37
CA LEU A 98 -3.70 5.66 -6.61
C LEU A 98 -3.36 5.56 -8.10
N HIS A 99 -2.84 6.63 -8.66
CA HIS A 99 -2.26 6.65 -9.99
C HIS A 99 -0.77 6.30 -9.90
N ILE A 100 -0.34 5.35 -10.71
CA ILE A 100 1.03 4.87 -10.74
C ILE A 100 1.57 5.08 -12.14
N GLN A 101 2.64 5.85 -12.23
CA GLN A 101 3.38 6.02 -13.47
C GLN A 101 4.45 4.93 -13.57
N SER A 102 4.47 4.21 -14.70
CA SER A 102 5.53 3.26 -14.95
C SER A 102 6.85 3.94 -15.29
N ALA A 103 7.93 3.17 -15.22
CA ALA A 103 9.17 3.53 -15.88
C ALA A 103 8.94 3.76 -17.38
N GLY A 104 9.85 4.48 -18.04
CA GLY A 104 9.80 4.73 -19.47
C GLY A 104 9.91 3.45 -20.32
N TRP A 105 9.50 3.51 -21.57
CA TRP A 105 9.45 2.36 -22.48
C TRP A 105 10.75 1.60 -22.58
N LEU A 106 11.89 2.26 -22.60
CA LEU A 106 13.21 1.61 -22.65
C LEU A 106 13.44 0.73 -21.43
N THR A 107 13.13 1.23 -20.24
CA THR A 107 13.25 0.49 -18.98
C THR A 107 12.24 -0.65 -18.92
N LEU A 108 11.01 -0.45 -19.39
CA LEU A 108 10.00 -1.51 -19.46
C LEU A 108 10.44 -2.64 -20.40
N ILE A 109 11.06 -2.33 -21.54
CA ILE A 109 11.63 -3.35 -22.44
C ILE A 109 12.72 -4.15 -21.74
N GLN A 110 13.58 -3.51 -20.97
CA GLN A 110 14.65 -4.18 -20.22
C GLN A 110 14.11 -5.11 -19.11
N ILE A 111 12.97 -4.77 -18.52
CA ILE A 111 12.37 -5.53 -17.43
C ILE A 111 11.44 -6.64 -17.95
N LEU A 112 10.56 -6.32 -18.89
CA LEU A 112 9.48 -7.18 -19.37
C LEU A 112 9.82 -7.90 -20.67
N GLY A 113 10.75 -7.38 -21.43
CA GLY A 113 11.08 -7.85 -22.78
C GLY A 113 10.30 -7.13 -23.89
N THR A 114 10.85 -7.16 -25.10
CA THR A 114 10.30 -6.47 -26.27
C THR A 114 8.93 -6.97 -26.65
N GLU A 115 8.70 -8.28 -26.58
CA GLU A 115 7.44 -8.92 -26.97
C GLU A 115 6.28 -8.44 -26.07
N VAL A 116 6.45 -8.51 -24.76
CA VAL A 116 5.45 -8.07 -23.77
C VAL A 116 5.12 -6.60 -23.94
N VAL A 117 6.13 -5.75 -24.11
CA VAL A 117 5.94 -4.31 -24.32
C VAL A 117 5.21 -4.04 -25.64
N SER A 118 5.51 -4.78 -26.71
CA SER A 118 4.79 -4.68 -27.97
C SER A 118 3.30 -5.05 -27.83
N GLN A 119 3.00 -6.11 -27.09
CA GLN A 119 1.63 -6.52 -26.77
C GLN A 119 0.88 -5.43 -25.99
N ILE A 120 1.51 -4.85 -24.95
CA ILE A 120 0.91 -3.75 -24.20
C ILE A 120 0.59 -2.56 -25.11
N ARG A 121 1.53 -2.18 -25.98
CA ARG A 121 1.36 -1.02 -26.89
C ARG A 121 0.27 -1.25 -27.94
N SER A 122 0.08 -2.48 -28.37
CA SER A 122 -0.97 -2.85 -29.34
C SER A 122 -2.33 -3.13 -28.71
N GLY A 123 -2.42 -3.15 -27.38
CA GLY A 123 -3.65 -3.53 -26.66
C GLY A 123 -3.95 -5.01 -26.72
N ALA A 124 -2.97 -5.85 -27.06
CA ALA A 124 -3.14 -7.30 -27.05
C ALA A 124 -3.24 -7.83 -25.61
N PRO A 125 -3.94 -8.96 -25.40
CA PRO A 125 -4.03 -9.58 -24.09
C PRO A 125 -2.64 -9.92 -23.53
N ILE A 126 -2.38 -9.52 -22.29
CA ILE A 126 -1.16 -9.85 -21.55
C ILE A 126 -1.50 -10.49 -20.22
N SER A 127 -0.55 -11.25 -19.70
CA SER A 127 -0.60 -11.81 -18.36
C SER A 127 0.79 -11.75 -17.76
N ILE A 128 1.00 -10.82 -16.84
CA ILE A 128 2.31 -10.56 -16.21
C ILE A 128 2.18 -10.74 -14.72
N LYS A 129 3.05 -11.56 -14.14
CA LYS A 129 3.16 -11.70 -12.69
C LYS A 129 3.89 -10.49 -12.12
N ILE A 130 3.25 -9.77 -11.22
CA ILE A 130 3.81 -8.61 -10.53
C ILE A 130 3.76 -8.78 -9.03
N GLN A 131 4.64 -8.07 -8.34
CA GLN A 131 4.62 -7.88 -6.91
C GLN A 131 4.21 -6.44 -6.61
N THR A 132 3.27 -6.28 -5.70
CA THR A 132 2.83 -4.98 -5.21
C THR A 132 3.29 -4.82 -3.77
N GLN A 133 3.95 -3.72 -3.48
CA GLN A 133 4.46 -3.40 -2.16
C GLN A 133 3.76 -2.14 -1.66
N ILE A 134 3.01 -2.27 -0.56
CA ILE A 134 2.34 -1.16 0.10
C ILE A 134 3.20 -0.73 1.28
N ILE A 135 3.55 0.54 1.33
CA ILE A 135 4.37 1.13 2.38
C ILE A 135 3.60 2.29 3.01
N THR A 136 3.44 2.25 4.30
CA THR A 136 2.80 3.32 5.08
C THR A 136 3.33 3.33 6.51
N SER A 137 2.81 4.21 7.35
CA SER A 137 2.98 4.11 8.80
C SER A 137 1.62 4.10 9.47
N VAL A 138 1.45 3.27 10.47
CA VAL A 138 0.23 3.14 11.27
C VAL A 138 0.53 3.60 12.67
N ASN A 139 -0.11 4.67 13.13
CA ASN A 139 0.15 5.30 14.43
C ASN A 139 1.65 5.61 14.67
N GLY A 140 2.37 6.01 13.60
CA GLY A 140 3.81 6.29 13.64
C GLY A 140 4.72 5.06 13.55
N LEU A 141 4.17 3.84 13.45
CA LEU A 141 4.94 2.61 13.27
C LEU A 141 4.98 2.23 11.80
N PRO A 142 6.15 1.85 11.26
CA PRO A 142 6.27 1.40 9.87
C PRO A 142 5.38 0.19 9.59
N TYR A 143 4.69 0.21 8.45
CA TYR A 143 3.90 -0.89 7.94
C TYR A 143 4.25 -1.14 6.47
N GLU A 144 4.55 -2.38 6.16
CA GLU A 144 4.86 -2.81 4.81
C GLU A 144 4.18 -4.15 4.54
N GLN A 145 3.55 -4.27 3.37
CA GLN A 145 2.96 -5.52 2.91
C GLN A 145 3.28 -5.73 1.44
N THR A 146 3.66 -6.94 1.09
CA THR A 146 3.91 -7.35 -0.29
C THR A 146 2.90 -8.42 -0.70
N GLU A 147 2.26 -8.22 -1.85
CA GLU A 147 1.36 -9.20 -2.47
C GLU A 147 1.84 -9.52 -3.89
N THR A 148 1.62 -10.76 -4.31
CA THR A 148 1.87 -11.18 -5.69
C THR A 148 0.55 -11.31 -6.41
N MET A 149 0.45 -10.73 -7.59
CA MET A 149 -0.74 -10.80 -8.43
C MET A 149 -0.39 -10.88 -9.91
N THR A 150 -1.39 -11.18 -10.72
CA THR A 150 -1.26 -11.17 -12.19
C THR A 150 -1.90 -9.91 -12.73
N LEU A 151 -1.12 -9.11 -13.45
CA LEU A 151 -1.61 -7.97 -14.22
C LEU A 151 -2.12 -8.48 -15.55
N GLN A 152 -3.38 -8.16 -15.87
CA GLN A 152 -4.05 -8.51 -17.12
C GLN A 152 -4.47 -7.24 -17.86
N LEU A 153 -4.51 -7.32 -19.19
CA LEU A 153 -5.03 -6.31 -20.10
C LEU A 153 -6.29 -6.84 -20.73
#